data_2b4b39d100417a5f58c6e2eec8787245
#
_entry.id   2b4b39d100417a5f58c6e2eec8787245
#
_cell.length_a   1.000
_cell.length_b   1.000
_cell.length_c   1.000
_cell.angle_alpha   90.00
_cell.angle_beta   90.00
_cell.angle_gamma   90.00
#
_symmetry.space_group_name_H-M   'P 1'
#
loop_
_entity.id
_entity.type
_entity.pdbx_description
1 polymer ?
#
loop_
_entity_poly.entity_id
_entity_poly.type
_entity_poly.pdbx_seq_one_letter_code
_entity_poly.pdbx_strand_id
1 'polypeptide(L)'
;MKQFYLFALLAFSATLGMAQPCLNGRYATEVFPNYTLTSNITYGSNTSFSGSTTSLKLDFYEPTGDNEVNRPLILWVHGGSFLGGSKTDPDMTALSQRFARKGYACASVDYRLGFFPIDSANAVKAVVRAVQDLKAAIRFFYKDKQTTDTYRIDTNRIYIGGSSAGAITALHVAYLNNECEISGYLNQNTINQLGGLEGSSGNPGYSTDVKGVINLCGALAKYVWLEAGDVPMVSIHGTADGTVKYNRGIVNPGTALMYLDGSRMLHERACAVNVSSDFYTFSGAGHCPYIGNAAYMDTTERFIRDFMVNQLGCNEAPLQIANAPLQQAILYASTYCDGTPANETCIAGIEEELGNASAIIYPNPSSGFSMFTAENTVHHLAVYDALGRKMYNVTGF
;
A
#
# COMPACT_ATOMS: atom_id res chain seq x y z
N MET A 1 70.81 -22.12 7.04
CA MET A 1 69.74 -21.58 7.91
C MET A 1 68.82 -20.75 7.03
N LYS A 2 67.64 -21.27 6.65
CA LYS A 2 66.63 -20.53 5.88
C LYS A 2 65.56 -20.09 6.88
N GLN A 3 65.40 -18.78 7.07
CA GLN A 3 64.33 -18.23 7.88
C GLN A 3 63.06 -18.14 7.03
N PHE A 4 62.02 -18.85 7.50
CA PHE A 4 60.65 -18.72 6.98
C PHE A 4 59.93 -17.59 7.75
N TYR A 5 59.53 -16.54 7.05
CA TYR A 5 58.65 -15.52 7.58
C TYR A 5 57.20 -15.94 7.35
N LEU A 6 56.49 -16.24 8.44
CA LEU A 6 55.05 -16.52 8.41
C LEU A 6 54.30 -15.18 8.46
N PHE A 7 53.73 -14.78 7.34
CA PHE A 7 52.79 -13.66 7.29
C PHE A 7 51.41 -14.17 7.73
N ALA A 8 50.97 -13.77 8.93
CA ALA A 8 49.60 -13.98 9.38
C ALA A 8 48.74 -12.86 8.75
N LEU A 9 47.89 -13.25 7.75
CA LEU A 9 46.82 -12.36 7.27
C LEU A 9 45.69 -12.36 8.30
N LEU A 10 45.56 -11.29 9.08
CA LEU A 10 44.36 -11.01 9.84
C LEU A 10 43.27 -10.58 8.88
N ALA A 11 42.35 -11.51 8.54
CA ALA A 11 41.09 -11.19 7.89
C ALA A 11 40.18 -10.45 8.88
N PHE A 12 40.11 -9.15 8.78
CA PHE A 12 39.11 -8.33 9.46
C PHE A 12 37.79 -8.56 8.76
N SER A 13 36.98 -9.49 9.24
CA SER A 13 35.58 -9.62 8.86
C SER A 13 34.85 -8.42 9.46
N ALA A 14 34.71 -7.35 8.69
CA ALA A 14 33.74 -6.32 8.98
C ALA A 14 32.34 -6.97 8.88
N THR A 15 31.80 -7.41 10.00
CA THR A 15 30.35 -7.62 10.11
C THR A 15 29.72 -6.26 9.92
N LEU A 16 29.19 -6.01 8.72
CA LEU A 16 28.22 -4.94 8.52
C LEU A 16 27.08 -5.25 9.49
N GLY A 17 27.08 -4.60 10.63
CA GLY A 17 25.95 -4.62 11.55
C GLY A 17 24.76 -4.05 10.78
N MET A 18 23.95 -4.92 10.23
CA MET A 18 22.60 -4.56 9.81
C MET A 18 21.93 -4.05 11.09
N ALA A 19 21.84 -2.72 11.22
CA ALA A 19 21.09 -2.12 12.31
C ALA A 19 19.70 -2.76 12.28
N GLN A 20 19.33 -3.46 13.36
CA GLN A 20 18.01 -4.04 13.47
C GLN A 20 17.04 -2.86 13.44
N PRO A 21 16.19 -2.72 12.43
CA PRO A 21 15.46 -1.46 12.20
C PRO A 21 14.50 -1.11 13.33
N CYS A 22 14.15 -2.05 14.21
CA CYS A 22 13.04 -1.95 15.15
C CYS A 22 13.47 -1.99 16.62
N LEU A 23 14.68 -1.52 16.94
CA LEU A 23 15.15 -1.49 18.33
C LEU A 23 14.26 -0.60 19.21
N ASN A 24 13.97 -1.08 20.42
CA ASN A 24 13.23 -0.37 21.46
C ASN A 24 11.80 0.06 21.05
N GLY A 25 11.12 -0.72 20.22
CA GLY A 25 9.75 -0.44 19.79
C GLY A 25 9.64 0.60 18.68
N ARG A 26 10.76 1.09 18.12
CA ARG A 26 10.74 2.00 16.97
C ARG A 26 9.97 1.35 15.82
N TYR A 27 9.17 2.14 15.14
CA TYR A 27 8.24 1.79 14.07
C TYR A 27 6.98 1.03 14.52
N ALA A 28 6.99 0.36 15.67
CA ALA A 28 5.84 -0.35 16.23
C ALA A 28 5.02 0.50 17.20
N THR A 29 5.70 1.26 18.07
CA THR A 29 5.08 2.07 19.12
C THR A 29 5.51 3.54 19.03
N GLU A 30 4.75 4.43 19.67
CA GLU A 30 5.11 5.85 19.74
C GLU A 30 6.29 6.05 20.70
N VAL A 31 7.52 5.92 20.21
CA VAL A 31 8.76 6.11 20.97
C VAL A 31 9.22 7.57 21.02
N PHE A 32 8.65 8.41 20.19
CA PHE A 32 8.90 9.87 20.19
C PHE A 32 7.67 10.60 20.74
N PRO A 33 7.83 11.45 21.77
CA PRO A 33 6.72 12.19 22.35
C PRO A 33 6.12 13.23 21.40
N ASN A 34 6.94 13.77 20.49
CA ASN A 34 6.56 14.84 19.60
C ASN A 34 7.03 14.60 18.17
N TYR A 35 6.44 15.33 17.24
CA TYR A 35 6.85 15.42 15.84
C TYR A 35 7.17 16.87 15.47
N THR A 36 7.99 17.06 14.46
CA THR A 36 8.28 18.35 13.82
C THR A 36 7.55 18.40 12.48
N LEU A 37 6.90 19.52 12.20
CA LEU A 37 6.16 19.77 10.96
C LEU A 37 6.85 20.87 10.15
N THR A 38 7.24 20.56 8.91
CA THR A 38 7.65 21.55 7.91
C THR A 38 6.57 21.65 6.84
N SER A 39 5.85 22.77 6.81
CA SER A 39 4.69 22.95 5.96
C SER A 39 5.02 23.62 4.62
N ASN A 40 4.17 23.36 3.61
CA ASN A 40 4.16 24.03 2.33
C ASN A 40 5.46 23.90 1.50
N ILE A 41 6.13 22.75 1.60
CA ILE A 41 7.29 22.43 0.77
C ILE A 41 6.79 22.22 -0.68
N THR A 42 7.34 22.97 -1.62
CA THR A 42 7.02 22.82 -3.04
C THR A 42 7.80 21.62 -3.62
N TYR A 43 7.10 20.61 -4.09
CA TYR A 43 7.70 19.43 -4.73
C TYR A 43 7.60 19.44 -6.26
N GLY A 44 6.75 20.33 -6.82
CA GLY A 44 6.57 20.44 -8.26
C GLY A 44 5.55 21.52 -8.65
N SER A 45 5.23 21.54 -9.92
CA SER A 45 4.16 22.37 -10.47
C SER A 45 3.69 21.81 -11.81
N ASN A 46 2.42 22.00 -12.16
CA ASN A 46 1.91 21.62 -13.48
C ASN A 46 0.62 22.37 -13.80
N THR A 47 0.15 22.23 -15.02
CA THR A 47 -1.10 22.85 -15.49
C THR A 47 -2.31 22.13 -14.90
N SER A 48 -3.22 22.87 -14.26
CA SER A 48 -4.49 22.39 -13.75
C SER A 48 -5.49 22.07 -14.87
N PHE A 49 -6.64 21.50 -14.51
CA PHE A 49 -7.71 21.24 -15.48
C PHE A 49 -8.27 22.53 -16.13
N SER A 50 -8.16 23.67 -15.45
CA SER A 50 -8.60 24.97 -15.94
C SER A 50 -7.56 25.71 -16.80
N GLY A 51 -6.38 25.10 -17.00
CA GLY A 51 -5.29 25.68 -17.83
C GLY A 51 -4.32 26.59 -17.05
N SER A 52 -4.52 26.83 -15.75
CA SER A 52 -3.61 27.61 -14.92
C SER A 52 -2.50 26.74 -14.32
N THR A 53 -1.31 27.32 -14.10
CA THR A 53 -0.23 26.64 -13.40
C THR A 53 -0.55 26.53 -11.90
N THR A 54 -0.47 25.32 -11.38
CA THR A 54 -0.67 25.00 -9.96
C THR A 54 0.67 24.59 -9.34
N SER A 55 1.06 25.23 -8.24
CA SER A 55 2.17 24.80 -7.40
C SER A 55 1.73 23.62 -6.54
N LEU A 56 2.50 22.55 -6.58
CA LEU A 56 2.25 21.30 -5.84
C LEU A 56 3.05 21.31 -4.54
N LYS A 57 2.35 21.20 -3.43
CA LYS A 57 2.95 21.33 -2.10
C LYS A 57 2.72 20.09 -1.25
N LEU A 58 3.62 19.89 -0.30
CA LEU A 58 3.48 18.87 0.74
C LEU A 58 3.79 19.45 2.12
N ASP A 59 3.30 18.78 3.14
CA ASP A 59 3.63 18.98 4.55
C ASP A 59 4.43 17.76 5.02
N PHE A 60 5.61 18.00 5.58
CA PHE A 60 6.53 16.96 6.01
C PHE A 60 6.55 16.85 7.54
N TYR A 61 6.34 15.64 8.04
CA TYR A 61 6.31 15.28 9.45
C TYR A 61 7.46 14.35 9.77
N GLU A 62 8.24 14.68 10.79
CA GLU A 62 9.35 13.85 11.26
C GLU A 62 9.38 13.78 12.79
N PRO A 63 9.98 12.73 13.39
CA PRO A 63 10.13 12.64 14.84
C PRO A 63 11.00 13.79 15.36
N THR A 64 10.55 14.47 16.39
CA THR A 64 11.35 15.54 16.99
C THR A 64 12.56 14.96 17.73
N GLY A 65 13.77 15.46 17.38
CA GLY A 65 15.03 15.04 18.02
C GLY A 65 15.58 13.70 17.53
N ASP A 66 15.04 13.16 16.45
CA ASP A 66 15.53 11.92 15.85
C ASP A 66 16.79 12.12 15.02
N ASN A 67 17.80 11.29 15.28
CA ASN A 67 19.09 11.31 14.57
C ASN A 67 19.20 10.24 13.47
N GLU A 68 18.14 9.46 13.22
CA GLU A 68 18.15 8.45 12.15
C GLU A 68 18.32 9.12 10.78
N VAL A 69 19.21 8.58 9.97
CA VAL A 69 19.58 9.13 8.65
C VAL A 69 18.96 8.39 7.47
N ASN A 70 18.26 7.28 7.73
CA ASN A 70 17.61 6.44 6.72
C ASN A 70 16.23 6.01 7.22
N ARG A 71 15.30 6.97 7.29
CA ARG A 71 13.93 6.72 7.77
C ARG A 71 13.05 6.18 6.67
N PRO A 72 12.20 5.17 6.95
CA PRO A 72 11.09 4.84 6.06
C PRO A 72 10.19 6.07 5.87
N LEU A 73 9.75 6.28 4.62
CA LEU A 73 8.84 7.38 4.26
C LEU A 73 7.45 6.84 3.92
N ILE A 74 6.42 7.50 4.42
CA ILE A 74 5.04 7.30 3.98
C ILE A 74 4.53 8.59 3.34
N LEU A 75 4.17 8.53 2.05
CA LEU A 75 3.46 9.63 1.37
C LEU A 75 1.96 9.41 1.47
N TRP A 76 1.26 10.35 2.08
CA TRP A 76 -0.18 10.33 2.27
C TRP A 76 -0.89 11.24 1.26
N VAL A 77 -1.91 10.71 0.60
CA VAL A 77 -2.72 11.41 -0.40
C VAL A 77 -4.15 11.54 0.10
N HIS A 78 -4.64 12.77 0.17
CA HIS A 78 -5.98 13.06 0.68
C HIS A 78 -7.10 12.60 -0.24
N GLY A 79 -8.31 12.41 0.32
CA GLY A 79 -9.53 12.13 -0.41
C GLY A 79 -10.13 13.35 -1.12
N GLY A 80 -11.46 13.33 -1.30
CA GLY A 80 -12.20 14.47 -1.85
C GLY A 80 -12.58 14.35 -3.32
N SER A 81 -12.70 13.12 -3.84
CA SER A 81 -13.26 12.82 -5.18
C SER A 81 -12.54 13.52 -6.33
N PHE A 82 -11.27 13.87 -6.19
CA PHE A 82 -10.48 14.69 -7.12
C PHE A 82 -11.03 16.11 -7.35
N LEU A 83 -11.99 16.56 -6.56
CA LEU A 83 -12.64 17.86 -6.65
C LEU A 83 -12.32 18.79 -5.48
N GLY A 84 -11.95 18.23 -4.35
CA GLY A 84 -11.65 18.96 -3.11
C GLY A 84 -10.68 18.19 -2.22
N GLY A 85 -10.50 18.68 -0.99
CA GLY A 85 -9.55 18.17 -0.02
C GLY A 85 -8.19 18.85 -0.10
N SER A 86 -7.31 18.52 0.83
CA SER A 86 -5.96 19.05 0.91
C SER A 86 -5.05 18.17 1.77
N LYS A 87 -3.75 18.43 1.69
CA LYS A 87 -2.73 17.79 2.55
C LYS A 87 -2.97 18.00 4.06
N THR A 88 -3.88 18.89 4.44
CA THR A 88 -4.24 19.14 5.84
C THR A 88 -5.54 18.45 6.26
N ASP A 89 -6.08 17.55 5.44
CA ASP A 89 -7.29 16.81 5.81
C ASP A 89 -7.06 15.97 7.08
N PRO A 90 -8.09 15.89 7.96
CA PRO A 90 -7.92 15.38 9.32
C PRO A 90 -7.36 13.96 9.42
N ASP A 91 -7.72 13.06 8.51
CA ASP A 91 -7.23 11.69 8.47
C ASP A 91 -5.74 11.63 8.05
N MET A 92 -5.34 12.41 7.06
CA MET A 92 -3.94 12.47 6.59
C MET A 92 -3.02 13.07 7.65
N THR A 93 -3.47 14.14 8.32
CA THR A 93 -2.71 14.77 9.42
C THR A 93 -2.62 13.84 10.63
N ALA A 94 -3.71 13.17 11.01
CA ALA A 94 -3.71 12.24 12.14
C ALA A 94 -2.76 11.05 11.91
N LEU A 95 -2.81 10.43 10.73
CA LEU A 95 -1.91 9.33 10.38
C LEU A 95 -0.45 9.81 10.31
N SER A 96 -0.17 10.94 9.67
CA SER A 96 1.18 11.51 9.59
C SER A 96 1.79 11.73 10.99
N GLN A 97 1.03 12.31 11.91
CA GLN A 97 1.46 12.57 13.28
C GLN A 97 1.73 11.28 14.07
N ARG A 98 0.83 10.29 13.97
CA ARG A 98 0.95 9.01 14.67
C ARG A 98 2.16 8.21 14.17
N PHE A 99 2.36 8.14 12.85
CA PHE A 99 3.51 7.45 12.27
C PHE A 99 4.82 8.19 12.51
N ALA A 100 4.82 9.53 12.48
CA ALA A 100 6.01 10.31 12.84
C ALA A 100 6.45 10.00 14.27
N ARG A 101 5.54 9.95 15.25
CA ARG A 101 5.89 9.57 16.63
C ARG A 101 6.40 8.12 16.78
N LYS A 102 6.15 7.26 15.79
CA LYS A 102 6.74 5.90 15.73
C LYS A 102 8.13 5.85 15.09
N GLY A 103 8.61 6.95 14.51
CA GLY A 103 9.95 7.02 13.91
C GLY A 103 9.96 7.06 12.38
N TYR A 104 8.80 7.05 11.74
CA TYR A 104 8.71 7.25 10.28
C TYR A 104 8.88 8.72 9.93
N ALA A 105 9.32 8.99 8.71
CA ALA A 105 9.03 10.24 8.04
C ALA A 105 7.68 10.12 7.31
N CYS A 106 6.88 11.18 7.33
CA CYS A 106 5.60 11.23 6.62
C CYS A 106 5.50 12.50 5.79
N ALA A 107 4.91 12.40 4.61
CA ALA A 107 4.63 13.55 3.76
C ALA A 107 3.16 13.50 3.33
N SER A 108 2.37 14.50 3.72
CA SER A 108 1.01 14.67 3.21
C SER A 108 1.03 15.61 2.02
N VAL A 109 0.50 15.17 0.87
CA VAL A 109 0.67 15.86 -0.41
C VAL A 109 -0.64 16.43 -0.95
N ASP A 110 -0.58 17.66 -1.49
CA ASP A 110 -1.59 18.20 -2.39
C ASP A 110 -1.35 17.68 -3.80
N TYR A 111 -2.41 17.52 -4.57
CA TYR A 111 -2.35 17.18 -6.00
C TYR A 111 -3.34 18.02 -6.79
N ARG A 112 -3.22 18.08 -8.11
CA ARG A 112 -4.10 18.89 -8.98
C ARG A 112 -5.54 18.39 -8.92
N LEU A 113 -6.42 19.24 -8.40
CA LEU A 113 -7.85 18.98 -8.28
C LEU A 113 -8.62 19.54 -9.45
N GLY A 114 -9.81 18.99 -9.64
CA GLY A 114 -10.83 19.49 -10.53
C GLY A 114 -10.95 18.75 -11.85
N PHE A 115 -12.20 18.57 -12.26
CA PHE A 115 -12.58 18.13 -13.60
C PHE A 115 -14.02 18.59 -13.89
N PHE A 116 -14.28 18.94 -15.13
CA PHE A 116 -15.60 19.34 -15.61
C PHE A 116 -15.68 19.09 -17.13
N PRO A 117 -16.81 18.62 -17.68
CA PRO A 117 -18.02 18.11 -16.97
C PRO A 117 -17.74 16.96 -15.99
N ILE A 118 -18.71 16.72 -15.08
CA ILE A 118 -18.64 15.58 -14.16
C ILE A 118 -19.08 14.33 -14.90
N ASP A 119 -18.12 13.66 -15.54
CA ASP A 119 -18.29 12.43 -16.30
C ASP A 119 -17.08 11.51 -16.17
N SER A 120 -17.19 10.28 -16.67
CA SER A 120 -16.16 9.27 -16.57
C SER A 120 -14.84 9.67 -17.22
N ALA A 121 -14.89 10.23 -18.43
CA ALA A 121 -13.68 10.60 -19.16
C ALA A 121 -12.87 11.70 -18.47
N ASN A 122 -13.56 12.71 -17.94
CA ASN A 122 -12.91 13.79 -17.20
C ASN A 122 -12.42 13.33 -15.82
N ALA A 123 -13.15 12.40 -15.17
CA ALA A 123 -12.70 11.76 -13.95
C ALA A 123 -11.40 10.99 -14.16
N VAL A 124 -11.28 10.20 -15.24
CA VAL A 124 -10.03 9.49 -15.59
C VAL A 124 -8.88 10.48 -15.82
N LYS A 125 -9.11 11.60 -16.51
CA LYS A 125 -8.08 12.65 -16.66
C LYS A 125 -7.63 13.23 -15.31
N ALA A 126 -8.55 13.36 -14.34
CA ALA A 126 -8.21 13.83 -13.00
C ALA A 126 -7.35 12.78 -12.25
N VAL A 127 -7.70 11.50 -12.34
CA VAL A 127 -6.88 10.41 -11.80
C VAL A 127 -5.47 10.43 -12.40
N VAL A 128 -5.33 10.53 -13.72
CA VAL A 128 -4.01 10.59 -14.39
C VAL A 128 -3.19 11.78 -13.87
N ARG A 129 -3.80 12.97 -13.71
CA ARG A 129 -3.11 14.13 -13.12
C ARG A 129 -2.65 13.88 -11.69
N ALA A 130 -3.48 13.26 -10.87
CA ALA A 130 -3.12 12.92 -9.48
C ALA A 130 -1.98 11.88 -9.42
N VAL A 131 -2.02 10.88 -10.28
CA VAL A 131 -0.93 9.88 -10.44
C VAL A 131 0.39 10.56 -10.79
N GLN A 132 0.39 11.46 -11.79
CA GLN A 132 1.58 12.22 -12.19
C GLN A 132 2.13 13.10 -11.05
N ASP A 133 1.24 13.69 -10.27
CA ASP A 133 1.64 14.57 -9.15
C ASP A 133 2.22 13.74 -7.99
N LEU A 134 1.64 12.59 -7.66
CA LEU A 134 2.22 11.69 -6.65
C LEU A 134 3.56 11.11 -7.12
N LYS A 135 3.70 10.72 -8.40
CA LYS A 135 5.00 10.33 -8.97
C LYS A 135 6.04 11.46 -8.84
N ALA A 136 5.64 12.71 -9.05
CA ALA A 136 6.54 13.86 -8.86
C ALA A 136 6.96 14.06 -7.39
N ALA A 137 6.06 13.79 -6.43
CA ALA A 137 6.37 13.82 -5.01
C ALA A 137 7.34 12.69 -4.61
N ILE A 138 7.18 11.48 -5.15
CA ILE A 138 8.13 10.38 -4.95
C ILE A 138 9.50 10.77 -5.51
N ARG A 139 9.57 11.25 -6.75
CA ARG A 139 10.82 11.71 -7.39
C ARG A 139 11.50 12.84 -6.62
N PHE A 140 10.73 13.71 -5.95
CA PHE A 140 11.27 14.75 -5.10
C PHE A 140 12.14 14.20 -3.97
N PHE A 141 11.69 13.13 -3.30
CA PHE A 141 12.47 12.49 -2.23
C PHE A 141 13.66 11.68 -2.75
N TYR A 142 13.54 11.03 -3.91
CA TYR A 142 14.69 10.40 -4.57
C TYR A 142 15.76 11.42 -4.96
N LYS A 143 15.34 12.58 -5.47
CA LYS A 143 16.25 13.68 -5.79
C LYS A 143 16.94 14.22 -4.53
N ASP A 144 16.17 14.50 -3.47
CA ASP A 144 16.72 14.96 -2.21
C ASP A 144 17.80 14.01 -1.69
N LYS A 145 17.51 12.70 -1.67
CA LYS A 145 18.47 11.68 -1.22
C LYS A 145 19.77 11.68 -2.01
N GLN A 146 19.70 11.95 -3.29
CA GLN A 146 20.89 11.95 -4.18
C GLN A 146 21.61 13.30 -4.21
N THR A 147 21.06 14.35 -3.61
CA THR A 147 21.64 15.70 -3.66
C THR A 147 21.93 16.28 -2.28
N THR A 148 20.90 16.66 -1.54
CA THR A 148 21.02 17.37 -0.26
C THR A 148 20.82 16.48 0.96
N ASP A 149 20.11 15.36 0.80
CA ASP A 149 19.68 14.44 1.87
C ASP A 149 19.05 15.16 3.08
N THR A 150 18.30 16.22 2.80
CA THR A 150 17.69 17.08 3.81
C THR A 150 16.68 16.32 4.65
N TYR A 151 15.88 15.45 4.01
CA TYR A 151 14.81 14.71 4.65
C TYR A 151 15.26 13.37 5.23
N ARG A 152 16.50 12.94 5.00
CA ARG A 152 17.11 11.72 5.56
C ARG A 152 16.24 10.47 5.36
N ILE A 153 15.77 10.26 4.13
CA ILE A 153 14.88 9.17 3.76
C ILE A 153 15.66 7.96 3.26
N ASP A 154 15.20 6.78 3.61
CA ASP A 154 15.59 5.54 2.93
C ASP A 154 14.73 5.34 1.68
N THR A 155 15.29 5.57 0.52
CA THR A 155 14.59 5.40 -0.76
C THR A 155 14.20 3.95 -1.07
N ASN A 156 14.80 2.98 -0.37
CA ASN A 156 14.37 1.58 -0.44
C ASN A 156 13.15 1.27 0.45
N ARG A 157 12.64 2.26 1.18
CA ARG A 157 11.53 2.11 2.14
C ARG A 157 10.52 3.25 2.00
N ILE A 158 10.14 3.56 0.75
CA ILE A 158 9.09 4.52 0.43
C ILE A 158 7.76 3.77 0.26
N TYR A 159 6.76 4.19 1.01
CA TYR A 159 5.39 3.68 0.94
C TYR A 159 4.46 4.81 0.53
N ILE A 160 3.42 4.48 -0.20
CA ILE A 160 2.40 5.43 -0.63
C ILE A 160 1.03 4.99 -0.13
N GLY A 161 0.19 5.94 0.23
CA GLY A 161 -1.16 5.60 0.66
C GLY A 161 -2.08 6.81 0.68
N GLY A 162 -3.33 6.56 0.97
CA GLY A 162 -4.30 7.63 1.07
C GLY A 162 -5.71 7.14 1.31
N SER A 163 -6.64 8.09 1.38
CA SER A 163 -8.06 7.84 1.59
C SER A 163 -8.86 8.09 0.31
N SER A 164 -9.83 7.22 -0.02
CA SER A 164 -10.78 7.47 -1.12
C SER A 164 -10.07 7.78 -2.44
N ALA A 165 -10.24 8.97 -3.01
CA ALA A 165 -9.52 9.43 -4.20
C ALA A 165 -8.00 9.35 -4.07
N GLY A 166 -7.46 9.61 -2.87
CA GLY A 166 -6.04 9.46 -2.58
C GLY A 166 -5.59 8.00 -2.60
N ALA A 167 -6.39 7.09 -2.10
CA ALA A 167 -6.12 5.65 -2.18
C ALA A 167 -6.21 5.16 -3.63
N ILE A 168 -7.21 5.62 -4.41
CA ILE A 168 -7.28 5.36 -5.85
C ILE A 168 -5.98 5.84 -6.52
N THR A 169 -5.51 7.04 -6.21
CA THR A 169 -4.25 7.58 -6.75
C THR A 169 -3.05 6.68 -6.40
N ALA A 170 -2.90 6.27 -5.14
CA ALA A 170 -1.80 5.42 -4.69
C ALA A 170 -1.81 4.05 -5.37
N LEU A 171 -2.99 3.41 -5.48
CA LEU A 171 -3.15 2.14 -6.19
C LEU A 171 -2.77 2.26 -7.68
N HIS A 172 -3.18 3.36 -8.34
CA HIS A 172 -2.83 3.57 -9.75
C HIS A 172 -1.35 3.93 -9.94
N VAL A 173 -0.68 4.56 -8.98
CA VAL A 173 0.79 4.76 -9.05
C VAL A 173 1.52 3.42 -8.97
N ALA A 174 1.03 2.49 -8.16
CA ALA A 174 1.69 1.21 -7.94
C ALA A 174 1.38 0.15 -9.00
N TYR A 175 0.18 0.13 -9.56
CA TYR A 175 -0.33 -0.99 -10.37
C TYR A 175 -0.76 -0.61 -11.79
N LEU A 176 -0.76 0.67 -12.15
CA LEU A 176 -0.96 1.12 -13.53
C LEU A 176 0.42 1.31 -14.18
N ASN A 177 0.90 0.27 -14.83
CA ASN A 177 2.28 0.20 -15.33
C ASN A 177 2.41 0.52 -16.82
N ASN A 178 1.31 0.36 -17.59
CA ASN A 178 1.32 0.48 -19.04
C ASN A 178 0.26 1.47 -19.55
N GLU A 179 0.62 2.27 -20.57
CA GLU A 179 -0.35 3.18 -21.21
C GLU A 179 -1.50 2.43 -21.87
N CYS A 180 -1.30 1.19 -22.34
CA CYS A 180 -2.37 0.36 -22.88
C CYS A 180 -3.50 0.10 -21.88
N GLU A 181 -3.23 0.13 -20.58
CA GLU A 181 -4.22 -0.07 -19.54
C GLU A 181 -5.24 1.08 -19.46
N ILE A 182 -4.81 2.31 -19.74
CA ILE A 182 -5.71 3.47 -19.79
C ILE A 182 -6.29 3.73 -21.18
N SER A 183 -5.80 3.06 -22.23
CA SER A 183 -6.28 3.26 -23.60
C SER A 183 -7.75 2.89 -23.79
N GLY A 184 -8.29 2.02 -22.94
CA GLY A 184 -9.73 1.70 -22.88
C GLY A 184 -10.61 2.81 -22.29
N TYR A 185 -10.01 3.83 -21.68
CA TYR A 185 -10.69 4.94 -21.02
C TYR A 185 -10.43 6.29 -21.70
N LEU A 186 -9.23 6.48 -22.25
CA LEU A 186 -8.79 7.70 -22.92
C LEU A 186 -8.14 7.34 -24.27
N ASN A 187 -8.39 8.17 -25.30
CA ASN A 187 -7.70 8.00 -26.55
C ASN A 187 -6.24 8.49 -26.46
N GLN A 188 -5.37 8.00 -27.35
CA GLN A 188 -3.93 8.26 -27.33
C GLN A 188 -3.58 9.75 -27.40
N ASN A 189 -4.34 10.56 -28.15
CA ASN A 189 -4.11 11.99 -28.21
C ASN A 189 -4.31 12.67 -26.84
N THR A 190 -5.33 12.24 -26.10
CA THR A 190 -5.58 12.74 -24.74
C THR A 190 -4.49 12.30 -23.78
N ILE A 191 -4.02 11.04 -23.87
CA ILE A 191 -2.91 10.52 -23.05
C ILE A 191 -1.65 11.35 -23.31
N ASN A 192 -1.32 11.60 -24.57
CA ASN A 192 -0.17 12.41 -24.98
C ASN A 192 -0.28 13.87 -24.49
N GLN A 193 -1.47 14.48 -24.58
CA GLN A 193 -1.72 15.83 -24.08
C GLN A 193 -1.58 15.94 -22.56
N LEU A 194 -1.87 14.87 -21.83
CA LEU A 194 -1.65 14.81 -20.37
C LEU A 194 -0.18 14.59 -20.03
N GLY A 195 0.67 14.17 -20.97
CA GLY A 195 2.09 13.86 -20.76
C GLY A 195 2.34 12.40 -20.36
N GLY A 196 1.48 11.48 -20.78
CA GLY A 196 1.58 10.05 -20.45
C GLY A 196 1.35 9.75 -18.97
N LEU A 197 1.73 8.57 -18.51
CA LEU A 197 1.63 8.16 -17.10
C LEU A 197 2.67 8.82 -16.20
N GLU A 198 3.84 9.18 -16.75
CA GLU A 198 4.91 9.79 -15.98
C GLU A 198 4.67 11.27 -15.69
N GLY A 199 4.06 11.98 -16.61
CA GLY A 199 3.78 13.40 -16.51
C GLY A 199 5.04 14.27 -16.38
N SER A 200 4.81 15.56 -16.20
CA SER A 200 5.87 16.58 -16.08
C SER A 200 5.74 17.45 -14.82
N SER A 201 5.13 16.92 -13.77
CA SER A 201 4.82 17.70 -12.55
C SER A 201 6.04 18.06 -11.72
N GLY A 202 7.18 17.42 -11.96
CA GLY A 202 8.46 17.77 -11.30
C GLY A 202 9.47 16.63 -11.25
N ASN A 203 10.72 17.02 -11.01
CA ASN A 203 11.86 16.14 -10.73
C ASN A 203 12.06 15.00 -11.75
N PRO A 204 12.17 15.28 -13.06
CA PRO A 204 12.34 14.25 -14.07
C PRO A 204 13.66 13.49 -13.89
N GLY A 205 13.68 12.21 -14.30
CA GLY A 205 14.89 11.37 -14.30
C GLY A 205 15.20 10.69 -12.96
N TYR A 206 14.42 10.94 -11.91
CA TYR A 206 14.52 10.21 -10.64
C TYR A 206 13.49 9.07 -10.60
N SER A 207 13.74 8.05 -9.77
CA SER A 207 12.86 6.89 -9.64
C SER A 207 11.49 7.25 -9.03
N THR A 208 10.49 6.45 -9.36
CA THR A 208 9.16 6.43 -8.76
C THR A 208 8.88 5.12 -7.99
N ASP A 209 9.92 4.32 -7.74
CA ASP A 209 9.77 3.04 -7.04
C ASP A 209 9.24 3.22 -5.62
N VAL A 210 8.33 2.35 -5.25
CA VAL A 210 7.76 2.26 -3.90
C VAL A 210 7.84 0.83 -3.38
N LYS A 211 7.65 0.64 -2.07
CA LYS A 211 7.75 -0.68 -1.42
C LYS A 211 6.43 -1.25 -0.96
N GLY A 212 5.37 -0.49 -1.04
CA GLY A 212 4.04 -0.96 -0.69
C GLY A 212 3.00 0.15 -0.72
N VAL A 213 1.74 -0.28 -0.70
CA VAL A 213 0.59 0.61 -0.81
C VAL A 213 -0.31 0.48 0.41
N ILE A 214 -0.77 1.62 0.92
CA ILE A 214 -1.77 1.72 1.98
C ILE A 214 -3.07 2.23 1.37
N ASN A 215 -4.03 1.35 1.20
CA ASN A 215 -5.29 1.58 0.53
C ASN A 215 -6.43 1.76 1.55
N LEU A 216 -6.86 2.99 1.78
CA LEU A 216 -7.96 3.31 2.68
C LEU A 216 -9.22 3.68 1.87
N CYS A 217 -10.15 2.74 1.76
CA CYS A 217 -11.42 2.89 1.01
C CYS A 217 -11.24 3.22 -0.48
N GLY A 218 -10.17 2.77 -1.11
CA GLY A 218 -9.89 3.00 -2.53
C GLY A 218 -10.30 1.84 -3.44
N ALA A 219 -9.99 1.98 -4.71
CA ALA A 219 -10.25 1.01 -5.76
C ALA A 219 -9.27 1.19 -6.93
N LEU A 220 -9.10 0.15 -7.73
CA LEU A 220 -8.36 0.16 -8.99
C LEU A 220 -9.35 0.11 -10.16
N ALA A 221 -8.98 0.62 -11.31
CA ALA A 221 -9.86 0.60 -12.48
C ALA A 221 -10.19 -0.84 -12.93
N LYS A 222 -9.18 -1.70 -12.92
CA LYS A 222 -9.35 -3.15 -13.17
C LYS A 222 -8.42 -3.92 -12.23
N TYR A 223 -8.93 -4.98 -11.61
CA TYR A 223 -8.16 -5.82 -10.69
C TYR A 223 -6.94 -6.48 -11.37
N VAL A 224 -7.01 -6.76 -12.67
CA VAL A 224 -5.94 -7.41 -13.44
C VAL A 224 -4.69 -6.57 -13.61
N TRP A 225 -4.74 -5.27 -13.34
CA TRP A 225 -3.55 -4.40 -13.32
C TRP A 225 -2.62 -4.69 -12.14
N LEU A 226 -3.12 -5.41 -11.14
CA LEU A 226 -2.29 -5.97 -10.09
C LEU A 226 -1.76 -7.32 -10.57
N GLU A 227 -0.45 -7.42 -10.77
CA GLU A 227 0.24 -8.53 -11.41
C GLU A 227 1.26 -9.19 -10.48
N ALA A 228 1.73 -10.37 -10.86
CA ALA A 228 2.76 -11.08 -10.13
C ALA A 228 4.07 -10.28 -10.07
N GLY A 229 4.61 -10.09 -8.88
CA GLY A 229 5.83 -9.31 -8.66
C GLY A 229 5.58 -7.86 -8.27
N ASP A 230 4.33 -7.41 -8.28
CA ASP A 230 3.95 -6.09 -7.80
C ASP A 230 4.20 -5.94 -6.28
N VAL A 231 4.23 -4.69 -5.84
CA VAL A 231 4.47 -4.36 -4.43
C VAL A 231 3.30 -4.76 -3.54
N PRO A 232 3.57 -5.15 -2.28
CA PRO A 232 2.53 -5.53 -1.32
C PRO A 232 1.60 -4.37 -0.98
N MET A 233 0.38 -4.71 -0.51
CA MET A 233 -0.58 -3.70 -0.05
C MET A 233 -1.23 -4.06 1.28
N VAL A 234 -1.65 -3.03 2.01
CA VAL A 234 -2.61 -3.13 3.11
C VAL A 234 -3.87 -2.35 2.75
N SER A 235 -5.03 -2.97 2.94
CA SER A 235 -6.32 -2.37 2.61
C SER A 235 -7.24 -2.31 3.83
N ILE A 236 -8.01 -1.23 3.94
CA ILE A 236 -9.04 -1.06 4.97
C ILE A 236 -10.29 -0.51 4.28
N HIS A 237 -11.45 -1.18 4.46
CA HIS A 237 -12.67 -0.80 3.76
C HIS A 237 -13.94 -1.15 4.56
N GLY A 238 -14.97 -0.33 4.45
CA GLY A 238 -16.30 -0.60 5.00
C GLY A 238 -17.16 -1.40 4.04
N THR A 239 -17.86 -2.43 4.54
CA THR A 239 -18.67 -3.30 3.65
C THR A 239 -19.91 -2.62 3.08
N ALA A 240 -20.41 -1.54 3.71
CA ALA A 240 -21.55 -0.76 3.27
C ALA A 240 -21.15 0.55 2.55
N ASP A 241 -19.90 0.62 2.04
CA ASP A 241 -19.41 1.80 1.32
C ASP A 241 -20.27 2.09 0.08
N GLY A 242 -20.96 3.23 0.11
CA GLY A 242 -21.84 3.71 -0.95
C GLY A 242 -21.13 4.49 -2.04
N THR A 243 -19.93 5.02 -1.76
CA THR A 243 -19.17 5.91 -2.64
C THR A 243 -18.17 5.14 -3.50
N VAL A 244 -17.22 4.44 -2.86
CA VAL A 244 -16.29 3.52 -3.51
C VAL A 244 -16.65 2.11 -3.04
N LYS A 245 -17.13 1.28 -3.94
CA LYS A 245 -17.68 -0.02 -3.55
C LYS A 245 -16.61 -0.95 -2.99
N TYR A 246 -16.97 -1.67 -1.92
CA TYR A 246 -16.14 -2.68 -1.25
C TYR A 246 -15.67 -3.77 -2.21
N ASN A 247 -16.58 -4.25 -3.07
CA ASN A 247 -16.32 -5.12 -4.21
C ASN A 247 -16.25 -4.30 -5.52
N ARG A 248 -16.54 -4.93 -6.65
CA ARG A 248 -16.75 -4.23 -7.91
C ARG A 248 -18.04 -3.42 -7.88
N GLY A 249 -18.00 -2.18 -8.30
CA GLY A 249 -19.19 -1.38 -8.47
C GLY A 249 -18.92 0.01 -9.03
N ILE A 250 -20.01 0.73 -9.30
CA ILE A 250 -19.93 2.09 -9.81
C ILE A 250 -19.51 3.02 -8.68
N VAL A 251 -18.41 3.75 -8.90
CA VAL A 251 -18.00 4.82 -7.99
C VAL A 251 -18.97 5.99 -8.10
N ASN A 252 -19.47 6.46 -6.95
CA ASN A 252 -20.52 7.46 -6.90
C ASN A 252 -20.26 8.50 -5.78
N PRO A 253 -19.50 9.55 -6.06
CA PRO A 253 -19.30 10.66 -5.13
C PRO A 253 -20.45 11.71 -5.17
N GLY A 254 -21.66 11.29 -5.47
CA GLY A 254 -22.84 12.12 -5.73
C GLY A 254 -23.32 12.06 -7.18
N THR A 255 -22.50 11.56 -8.08
CA THR A 255 -22.82 11.25 -9.49
C THR A 255 -22.18 9.92 -9.84
N ALA A 256 -22.95 9.02 -10.42
CA ALA A 256 -22.43 7.72 -10.89
C ALA A 256 -21.43 7.95 -12.03
N LEU A 257 -20.20 7.48 -11.85
CA LEU A 257 -19.13 7.66 -12.83
C LEU A 257 -18.87 6.36 -13.60
N MET A 258 -18.07 5.46 -13.04
CA MET A 258 -17.61 4.26 -13.73
C MET A 258 -17.43 3.09 -12.76
N TYR A 259 -17.37 1.88 -13.30
CA TYR A 259 -17.01 0.70 -12.51
C TYR A 259 -15.54 0.75 -12.09
N LEU A 260 -15.29 0.46 -10.82
CA LEU A 260 -13.97 0.21 -10.26
C LEU A 260 -14.00 -1.09 -9.46
N ASP A 261 -12.84 -1.67 -9.26
CA ASP A 261 -12.63 -2.86 -8.45
C ASP A 261 -12.13 -2.46 -7.05
N GLY A 262 -12.99 -2.65 -6.05
CA GLY A 262 -12.73 -2.27 -4.67
C GLY A 262 -11.78 -3.21 -3.95
N SER A 263 -11.47 -2.87 -2.70
CA SER A 263 -10.42 -3.54 -1.91
C SER A 263 -10.61 -5.05 -1.79
N ARG A 264 -11.85 -5.55 -1.76
CA ARG A 264 -12.12 -6.99 -1.71
C ARG A 264 -11.64 -7.70 -2.97
N MET A 265 -11.93 -7.13 -4.15
CA MET A 265 -11.47 -7.68 -5.42
C MET A 265 -9.94 -7.69 -5.52
N LEU A 266 -9.31 -6.61 -5.06
CA LEU A 266 -7.85 -6.48 -5.09
C LEU A 266 -7.17 -7.46 -4.13
N HIS A 267 -7.75 -7.71 -2.96
CA HIS A 267 -7.23 -8.70 -2.01
C HIS A 267 -7.27 -10.13 -2.57
N GLU A 268 -8.38 -10.53 -3.20
CA GLU A 268 -8.49 -11.83 -3.88
C GLU A 268 -7.52 -11.93 -5.07
N ARG A 269 -7.38 -10.85 -5.84
CA ARG A 269 -6.42 -10.80 -6.94
C ARG A 269 -4.98 -10.93 -6.45
N ALA A 270 -4.62 -10.24 -5.39
CA ALA A 270 -3.30 -10.31 -4.79
C ALA A 270 -2.95 -11.75 -4.40
N CYS A 271 -3.89 -12.48 -3.78
CA CYS A 271 -3.73 -13.90 -3.51
C CYS A 271 -3.49 -14.70 -4.80
N ALA A 272 -4.30 -14.49 -5.83
CA ALA A 272 -4.21 -15.23 -7.09
C ALA A 272 -2.86 -15.08 -7.81
N VAL A 273 -2.18 -13.94 -7.63
CA VAL A 273 -0.88 -13.63 -8.25
C VAL A 273 0.29 -13.61 -7.26
N ASN A 274 0.09 -14.14 -6.04
CA ASN A 274 1.11 -14.22 -4.99
C ASN A 274 1.72 -12.86 -4.58
N VAL A 275 0.91 -11.80 -4.57
CA VAL A 275 1.26 -10.51 -3.98
C VAL A 275 0.77 -10.47 -2.54
N SER A 276 1.64 -10.06 -1.59
CA SER A 276 1.25 -9.94 -0.18
C SER A 276 0.18 -8.86 -0.01
N SER A 277 -0.92 -9.20 0.65
CA SER A 277 -2.04 -8.29 0.87
C SER A 277 -2.68 -8.52 2.23
N ASP A 278 -2.61 -7.51 3.10
CA ASP A 278 -3.34 -7.49 4.36
C ASP A 278 -4.66 -6.71 4.17
N PHE A 279 -5.77 -7.23 4.67
CA PHE A 279 -7.06 -6.60 4.47
C PHE A 279 -7.92 -6.60 5.72
N TYR A 280 -8.29 -5.41 6.20
CA TYR A 280 -9.22 -5.22 7.31
C TYR A 280 -10.58 -4.72 6.82
N THR A 281 -11.63 -5.34 7.34
CA THR A 281 -13.02 -5.04 6.96
C THR A 281 -13.78 -4.44 8.14
N PHE A 282 -14.29 -3.22 7.97
CA PHE A 282 -15.27 -2.64 8.87
C PHE A 282 -16.68 -3.09 8.46
N SER A 283 -17.20 -4.12 9.14
CA SER A 283 -18.52 -4.68 8.85
C SER A 283 -19.63 -3.67 9.07
N GLY A 284 -20.50 -3.48 8.08
CA GLY A 284 -21.61 -2.53 8.11
C GLY A 284 -21.22 -1.05 8.03
N ALA A 285 -19.94 -0.73 8.00
CA ALA A 285 -19.50 0.66 7.91
C ALA A 285 -19.53 1.20 6.48
N GLY A 286 -19.75 2.51 6.38
CA GLY A 286 -19.78 3.25 5.11
C GLY A 286 -18.40 3.67 4.62
N HIS A 287 -18.38 4.75 3.82
CA HIS A 287 -17.16 5.28 3.21
C HIS A 287 -16.22 5.94 4.23
N CYS A 288 -14.95 5.56 4.22
CA CYS A 288 -13.89 6.09 5.10
C CYS A 288 -14.32 6.21 6.58
N PRO A 289 -14.73 5.12 7.25
CA PRO A 289 -15.41 5.17 8.55
C PRO A 289 -14.51 5.64 9.69
N TYR A 290 -13.20 5.66 9.51
CA TYR A 290 -12.20 6.15 10.47
C TYR A 290 -12.18 7.69 10.55
N ILE A 291 -12.72 8.42 9.56
CA ILE A 291 -12.81 9.88 9.60
C ILE A 291 -13.84 10.30 10.64
N GLY A 292 -13.40 11.05 11.65
CA GLY A 292 -14.27 11.50 12.75
C GLY A 292 -14.64 10.41 13.78
N ASN A 293 -14.09 9.22 13.69
CA ASN A 293 -14.28 8.13 14.65
C ASN A 293 -12.94 7.63 15.19
N ALA A 294 -12.64 7.99 16.45
CA ALA A 294 -11.36 7.68 17.08
C ALA A 294 -11.08 6.16 17.18
N ALA A 295 -12.09 5.34 17.52
CA ALA A 295 -11.93 3.89 17.64
C ALA A 295 -11.62 3.24 16.28
N TYR A 296 -12.28 3.71 15.23
CA TYR A 296 -11.99 3.23 13.87
C TYR A 296 -10.62 3.72 13.39
N MET A 297 -10.23 4.95 13.71
CA MET A 297 -8.90 5.47 13.41
C MET A 297 -7.80 4.69 14.15
N ASP A 298 -8.01 4.33 15.42
CA ASP A 298 -7.06 3.52 16.19
C ASP A 298 -6.90 2.11 15.59
N THR A 299 -8.00 1.48 15.16
CA THR A 299 -7.97 0.19 14.47
C THR A 299 -7.24 0.31 13.12
N THR A 300 -7.55 1.34 12.35
CA THR A 300 -6.92 1.63 11.05
C THR A 300 -5.41 1.80 11.20
N GLU A 301 -4.99 2.64 12.13
CA GLU A 301 -3.59 2.92 12.39
C GLU A 301 -2.82 1.66 12.84
N ARG A 302 -3.39 0.87 13.76
CA ARG A 302 -2.77 -0.38 14.25
C ARG A 302 -2.62 -1.41 13.13
N PHE A 303 -3.61 -1.54 12.28
CA PHE A 303 -3.57 -2.49 11.17
C PHE A 303 -2.52 -2.09 10.12
N ILE A 304 -2.44 -0.80 9.77
CA ILE A 304 -1.37 -0.26 8.93
C ILE A 304 -0.01 -0.47 9.60
N ARG A 305 0.12 -0.19 10.89
CA ARG A 305 1.35 -0.36 11.65
C ARG A 305 1.85 -1.81 11.56
N ASP A 306 0.96 -2.80 11.73
CA ASP A 306 1.34 -4.22 11.68
C ASP A 306 1.87 -4.61 10.30
N PHE A 307 1.22 -4.16 9.24
CA PHE A 307 1.73 -4.30 7.88
C PHE A 307 3.12 -3.66 7.72
N MET A 308 3.28 -2.40 8.14
CA MET A 308 4.54 -1.66 8.01
C MET A 308 5.69 -2.33 8.77
N VAL A 309 5.44 -2.78 9.99
CA VAL A 309 6.41 -3.49 10.84
C VAL A 309 6.86 -4.78 10.16
N ASN A 310 5.93 -5.54 9.58
CA ASN A 310 6.22 -6.74 8.81
C ASN A 310 7.08 -6.42 7.57
N GLN A 311 6.72 -5.40 6.80
CA GLN A 311 7.48 -4.96 5.62
C GLN A 311 8.91 -4.49 5.96
N LEU A 312 9.11 -3.95 7.15
CA LEU A 312 10.43 -3.52 7.63
C LEU A 312 11.28 -4.68 8.19
N GLY A 313 10.71 -5.89 8.29
CA GLY A 313 11.37 -7.06 8.86
C GLY A 313 11.56 -6.98 10.38
N CYS A 314 10.66 -6.28 11.07
CA CYS A 314 10.65 -6.22 12.52
C CYS A 314 10.06 -7.51 13.11
N ASN A 315 10.70 -8.08 14.14
CA ASN A 315 10.19 -9.23 14.88
C ASN A 315 9.24 -8.82 16.02
N GLU A 316 8.45 -7.78 15.82
CA GLU A 316 7.41 -7.37 16.79
C GLU A 316 6.20 -8.28 16.64
N ALA A 317 5.62 -8.71 17.74
CA ALA A 317 4.36 -9.44 17.70
C ALA A 317 3.27 -8.52 17.14
N PRO A 318 2.58 -8.89 16.04
CA PRO A 318 1.48 -8.09 15.52
C PRO A 318 0.40 -7.97 16.60
N LEU A 319 -0.26 -6.81 16.67
CA LEU A 319 -1.52 -6.73 17.41
C LEU A 319 -2.48 -7.70 16.72
N GLN A 320 -3.19 -8.51 17.48
CA GLN A 320 -4.09 -9.54 16.97
C GLN A 320 -5.35 -8.91 16.36
N ILE A 321 -5.17 -8.20 15.25
CA ILE A 321 -6.27 -7.75 14.40
C ILE A 321 -6.31 -8.71 13.22
N ALA A 322 -7.32 -9.56 13.17
CA ALA A 322 -7.44 -10.56 12.13
C ALA A 322 -7.69 -9.91 10.76
N ASN A 323 -6.97 -10.38 9.76
CA ASN A 323 -7.28 -10.08 8.36
C ASN A 323 -8.69 -10.56 8.00
N ALA A 324 -9.33 -9.90 7.06
CA ALA A 324 -10.53 -10.42 6.43
C ALA A 324 -10.21 -11.79 5.81
N PRO A 325 -11.04 -12.81 6.02
CA PRO A 325 -10.81 -14.12 5.42
C PRO A 325 -10.89 -14.01 3.91
N LEU A 326 -10.00 -14.71 3.20
CA LEU A 326 -10.13 -14.92 1.77
C LEU A 326 -11.42 -15.68 1.53
N GLN A 327 -12.27 -15.13 0.70
CA GLN A 327 -13.42 -15.81 0.14
C GLN A 327 -13.14 -15.89 -1.35
N GLN A 328 -13.47 -16.99 -1.99
CA GLN A 328 -13.41 -17.04 -3.44
C GLN A 328 -14.32 -15.97 -4.01
N ALA A 329 -13.79 -14.80 -4.29
CA ALA A 329 -14.53 -13.78 -5.01
C ALA A 329 -14.74 -14.30 -6.43
N ILE A 330 -15.97 -14.19 -6.91
CA ILE A 330 -16.23 -14.39 -8.34
C ILE A 330 -15.65 -13.17 -9.03
N LEU A 331 -14.41 -13.29 -9.51
CA LEU A 331 -13.79 -12.29 -10.35
C LEU A 331 -14.48 -12.36 -11.71
N TYR A 332 -14.91 -11.23 -12.25
CA TYR A 332 -15.41 -11.18 -13.62
C TYR A 332 -14.27 -11.43 -14.61
N ALA A 333 -14.56 -12.01 -15.77
CA ALA A 333 -13.57 -12.23 -16.81
C ALA A 333 -12.92 -10.91 -17.24
N SER A 334 -11.60 -10.86 -17.26
CA SER A 334 -10.84 -9.71 -17.73
C SER A 334 -9.63 -10.18 -18.54
N THR A 335 -9.01 -9.28 -19.28
CA THR A 335 -7.84 -9.55 -20.12
C THR A 335 -6.73 -8.57 -19.78
N TYR A 336 -5.48 -9.03 -19.87
CA TYR A 336 -4.30 -8.18 -19.91
C TYR A 336 -4.27 -7.26 -21.14
N CYS A 337 -3.33 -6.35 -21.21
CA CYS A 337 -3.17 -5.42 -22.34
C CYS A 337 -2.95 -6.12 -23.69
N ASP A 338 -2.30 -7.27 -23.70
CA ASP A 338 -2.05 -8.07 -24.89
C ASP A 338 -3.25 -8.91 -25.34
N GLY A 339 -4.38 -8.83 -24.60
CA GLY A 339 -5.60 -9.57 -24.87
C GLY A 339 -5.65 -10.98 -24.29
N THR A 340 -4.58 -11.44 -23.59
CA THR A 340 -4.63 -12.73 -22.90
C THR A 340 -5.62 -12.69 -21.74
N PRO A 341 -6.44 -13.75 -21.53
CA PRO A 341 -7.32 -13.84 -20.37
C PRO A 341 -6.52 -13.94 -19.06
N ALA A 342 -6.94 -13.20 -18.03
CA ALA A 342 -6.47 -13.39 -16.67
C ALA A 342 -7.24 -14.58 -16.07
N ASN A 343 -6.56 -15.70 -15.91
CA ASN A 343 -7.14 -16.96 -15.45
C ASN A 343 -6.64 -17.37 -14.06
N GLU A 344 -5.82 -16.57 -13.42
CA GLU A 344 -5.28 -16.84 -12.10
C GLU A 344 -6.41 -16.83 -11.06
N THR A 345 -6.42 -17.85 -10.23
CA THR A 345 -7.42 -18.00 -9.17
C THR A 345 -6.71 -18.04 -7.81
N CYS A 346 -7.31 -17.40 -6.81
CA CYS A 346 -6.85 -17.53 -5.44
C CYS A 346 -7.22 -18.94 -4.95
N ILE A 347 -6.21 -19.70 -4.56
CA ILE A 347 -6.38 -20.97 -3.89
C ILE A 347 -6.40 -20.67 -2.39
N ALA A 348 -7.58 -20.34 -1.86
CA ALA A 348 -7.80 -20.24 -0.43
C ALA A 348 -7.98 -21.64 0.14
N GLY A 349 -6.94 -22.25 0.64
CA GLY A 349 -6.99 -23.57 1.23
C GLY A 349 -5.59 -24.12 1.49
N ILE A 350 -5.50 -25.09 2.36
CA ILE A 350 -4.31 -25.89 2.55
C ILE A 350 -4.19 -26.77 1.29
N GLU A 351 -3.07 -26.67 0.54
CA GLU A 351 -2.71 -27.76 -0.35
C GLU A 351 -2.52 -29.01 0.53
N GLU A 352 -3.48 -29.93 0.45
CA GLU A 352 -3.23 -31.28 0.96
C GLU A 352 -2.11 -31.88 0.10
N GLU A 353 -0.88 -31.92 0.62
CA GLU A 353 0.05 -32.95 0.22
C GLU A 353 -0.58 -34.28 0.66
N LEU A 354 -1.43 -34.85 -0.20
CA LEU A 354 -1.99 -36.18 -0.05
C LEU A 354 -0.90 -37.25 -0.19
N GLY A 355 -0.04 -37.34 0.83
CA GLY A 355 0.53 -38.63 1.18
C GLY A 355 -0.55 -39.41 1.89
N ASN A 356 -1.14 -40.40 1.28
CA ASN A 356 -1.99 -41.52 1.76
C ASN A 356 -2.51 -41.49 3.23
N ALA A 357 -2.73 -40.34 3.84
CA ALA A 357 -3.32 -40.20 5.17
C ALA A 357 -4.57 -39.34 5.05
N SER A 358 -5.73 -39.93 5.26
CA SER A 358 -6.98 -39.18 5.30
C SER A 358 -7.01 -38.34 6.59
N ALA A 359 -6.90 -37.02 6.46
CA ALA A 359 -7.12 -36.06 7.52
C ALA A 359 -8.20 -35.08 7.10
N ILE A 360 -9.09 -34.74 8.01
CA ILE A 360 -10.19 -33.80 7.74
C ILE A 360 -10.09 -32.65 8.73
N ILE A 361 -10.13 -31.42 8.21
CA ILE A 361 -10.28 -30.19 9.01
C ILE A 361 -11.66 -29.62 8.68
N TYR A 362 -12.51 -29.46 9.71
CA TYR A 362 -13.85 -28.95 9.54
C TYR A 362 -14.22 -27.99 10.70
N PRO A 363 -14.86 -26.87 10.43
CA PRO A 363 -15.07 -26.24 9.12
C PRO A 363 -13.77 -25.63 8.56
N ASN A 364 -13.62 -25.62 7.24
CA ASN A 364 -12.52 -24.94 6.56
C ASN A 364 -13.08 -24.13 5.37
N PRO A 365 -12.97 -22.77 5.35
CA PRO A 365 -12.35 -21.94 6.37
C PRO A 365 -13.13 -21.87 7.68
N SER A 366 -12.41 -21.63 8.79
CA SER A 366 -12.96 -21.57 10.14
C SER A 366 -13.18 -20.13 10.60
N SER A 367 -14.31 -19.88 11.27
CA SER A 367 -14.61 -18.60 11.91
C SER A 367 -14.22 -18.55 13.41
N GLY A 368 -13.52 -19.55 13.92
CA GLY A 368 -13.12 -19.61 15.34
C GLY A 368 -12.51 -20.94 15.74
N PHE A 369 -13.26 -22.03 15.60
CA PHE A 369 -12.79 -23.37 15.93
C PHE A 369 -12.80 -24.26 14.71
N SER A 370 -11.73 -25.04 14.54
CA SER A 370 -11.69 -26.16 13.59
C SER A 370 -11.41 -27.45 14.34
N MET A 371 -12.07 -28.51 13.94
CA MET A 371 -11.79 -29.85 14.43
C MET A 371 -10.89 -30.55 13.40
N PHE A 372 -9.82 -31.14 13.92
CA PHE A 372 -8.91 -31.97 13.13
C PHE A 372 -9.13 -33.44 13.49
N THR A 373 -9.39 -34.26 12.49
CA THR A 373 -9.46 -35.72 12.64
C THR A 373 -8.56 -36.38 11.62
N ALA A 374 -7.78 -37.37 12.07
CA ALA A 374 -6.90 -38.14 11.21
C ALA A 374 -7.07 -39.65 11.54
N GLU A 375 -6.97 -40.49 10.53
CA GLU A 375 -7.04 -41.97 10.70
C GLU A 375 -5.71 -42.55 11.23
N ASN A 376 -4.61 -41.82 11.11
CA ASN A 376 -3.29 -42.24 11.54
C ASN A 376 -2.71 -41.31 12.61
N THR A 377 -1.69 -41.78 13.32
CA THR A 377 -0.97 -40.96 14.31
C THR A 377 -0.35 -39.73 13.65
N VAL A 378 -0.69 -38.57 14.15
CA VAL A 378 -0.13 -37.30 13.67
C VAL A 378 1.06 -36.93 14.52
N HIS A 379 2.24 -36.83 13.91
CA HIS A 379 3.47 -36.43 14.58
C HIS A 379 3.72 -34.93 14.60
N HIS A 380 3.13 -34.23 13.66
CA HIS A 380 3.31 -32.80 13.51
C HIS A 380 2.07 -32.18 12.83
N LEU A 381 1.53 -31.12 13.43
CA LEU A 381 0.47 -30.31 12.86
C LEU A 381 0.96 -28.85 12.77
N ALA A 382 1.00 -28.31 11.58
CA ALA A 382 1.25 -26.89 11.35
C ALA A 382 0.06 -26.29 10.58
N VAL A 383 -0.44 -25.17 11.06
CA VAL A 383 -1.53 -24.42 10.39
C VAL A 383 -0.93 -23.12 9.87
N TYR A 384 -1.20 -22.83 8.62
CA TYR A 384 -0.76 -21.62 7.95
C TYR A 384 -1.98 -20.79 7.55
N ASP A 385 -1.83 -19.47 7.52
CA ASP A 385 -2.85 -18.61 6.90
C ASP A 385 -2.75 -18.67 5.36
N ALA A 386 -3.69 -18.02 4.69
CA ALA A 386 -3.75 -17.99 3.23
C ALA A 386 -2.54 -17.30 2.56
N LEU A 387 -1.67 -16.65 3.34
CA LEU A 387 -0.43 -16.02 2.91
C LEU A 387 0.81 -16.89 3.22
N GLY A 388 0.61 -18.14 3.67
CA GLY A 388 1.68 -19.06 4.04
C GLY A 388 2.35 -18.76 5.38
N ARG A 389 1.80 -17.85 6.20
CA ARG A 389 2.33 -17.56 7.53
C ARG A 389 1.89 -18.65 8.51
N LYS A 390 2.84 -19.22 9.24
CA LYS A 390 2.56 -20.28 10.22
C LYS A 390 1.80 -19.69 11.44
N MET A 391 0.54 -20.08 11.59
CA MET A 391 -0.36 -19.61 12.64
C MET A 391 -0.34 -20.53 13.87
N TYR A 392 -0.09 -21.81 13.67
CA TYR A 392 -0.10 -22.81 14.73
C TYR A 392 0.86 -23.93 14.43
N ASN A 393 1.46 -24.52 15.45
CA ASN A 393 2.41 -25.61 15.30
C ASN A 393 2.41 -26.48 16.57
N VAL A 394 2.12 -27.77 16.43
CA VAL A 394 2.15 -28.74 17.53
C VAL A 394 2.86 -29.99 17.06
N THR A 395 3.69 -30.57 17.92
CA THR A 395 4.37 -31.84 17.70
C THR A 395 4.01 -32.80 18.83
N GLY A 396 3.72 -34.05 18.49
CA GLY A 396 3.45 -35.13 19.45
C GLY A 396 2.02 -35.14 20.00
N PHE A 397 1.09 -35.70 19.23
CA PHE A 397 -0.25 -36.08 19.68
C PHE A 397 -0.30 -37.58 19.95
#